data_9a620479c2c2fa16ec5d7e9a25c73a53
#
_entry.id   9a620479c2c2fa16ec5d7e9a25c73a53
#
_cell.length_a   1.000
_cell.length_b   1.000
_cell.length_c   1.000
_cell.angle_alpha   90.00
_cell.angle_beta   90.00
_cell.angle_gamma   90.00
#
_symmetry.space_group_name_H-M   'P 1'
#
loop_
_entity.id
_entity.type
_entity.pdbx_description
1 polymer ?
#
loop_
_entity_poly.entity_id
_entity_poly.type
_entity_poly.pdbx_seq_one_letter_code
_entity_poly.pdbx_strand_id
1 'polypeptide(L)'
;MVQINTKSNYFGNWQNNRIKFMLDKYGSDFFKDKKILDLGSFNGYIGDFFQKEIVANVTCVEGRHQNIMFMLMNYPKLKIVQKNMDSKDWDLGKFDIIINFGLYYHLEFFHKEHMENCLNNCDLMFFESVIYDSSEPEIYFRNENGNDQSLSASGGSPSTSYVENLFKENNCKFTKYSDSALNGEQHHYDWLDLNCKNFDLYARRFWIVEN
;
A
#
# COMPACT_ATOMS: atom_id res chain seq x y z
N MET A 1 -16.23 -3.39 19.57
CA MET A 1 -15.76 -2.15 18.90
C MET A 1 -14.23 -2.15 18.99
N VAL A 2 -13.56 -2.30 17.87
CA VAL A 2 -12.07 -2.35 17.83
C VAL A 2 -11.54 -0.95 18.16
N GLN A 3 -10.67 -0.84 19.18
CA GLN A 3 -10.06 0.45 19.54
C GLN A 3 -8.84 0.71 18.64
N ILE A 4 -8.96 1.69 17.76
CA ILE A 4 -7.82 2.23 17.01
C ILE A 4 -7.04 3.16 17.94
N ASN A 5 -5.78 2.84 18.21
CA ASN A 5 -4.94 3.66 19.09
C ASN A 5 -4.57 4.98 18.38
N THR A 6 -5.17 6.07 18.83
CA THR A 6 -4.96 7.41 18.26
C THR A 6 -3.73 8.14 18.83
N LYS A 7 -2.91 7.52 19.67
CA LYS A 7 -1.66 8.12 20.13
C LYS A 7 -0.66 8.13 18.98
N SER A 8 -0.66 9.22 18.25
CA SER A 8 0.11 9.41 17.04
C SER A 8 1.61 9.56 17.32
N ASN A 9 2.38 8.69 16.74
CA ASN A 9 3.68 9.06 16.18
C ASN A 9 3.43 9.65 14.79
N TYR A 10 4.34 10.45 14.25
CA TYR A 10 4.29 11.11 12.93
C TYR A 10 3.66 10.28 11.79
N PHE A 11 3.77 8.96 11.83
CA PHE A 11 3.19 8.04 10.84
C PHE A 11 1.82 7.43 11.25
N GLY A 12 1.33 7.65 12.46
CA GLY A 12 0.18 6.91 12.99
C GLY A 12 -1.16 7.30 12.38
N ASN A 13 -1.38 8.56 12.05
CA ASN A 13 -2.69 9.03 11.61
C ASN A 13 -3.07 8.49 10.23
N TRP A 14 -2.18 8.53 9.25
CA TRP A 14 -2.49 8.03 7.92
C TRP A 14 -2.68 6.50 7.89
N GLN A 15 -1.94 5.75 8.69
CA GLN A 15 -2.14 4.30 8.82
C GLN A 15 -3.50 4.00 9.45
N ASN A 16 -3.84 4.71 10.52
CA ASN A 16 -5.13 4.57 11.20
C ASN A 16 -6.31 4.92 10.29
N ASN A 17 -6.20 5.98 9.50
CA ASN A 17 -7.27 6.39 8.57
C ASN A 17 -7.51 5.33 7.50
N ARG A 18 -6.46 4.69 6.97
CA ARG A 18 -6.59 3.59 6.02
C ARG A 18 -7.18 2.33 6.65
N ILE A 19 -6.73 1.95 7.85
CA ILE A 19 -7.33 0.84 8.61
C ILE A 19 -8.80 1.12 8.85
N LYS A 20 -9.13 2.30 9.37
CA LYS A 20 -10.52 2.70 9.61
C LYS A 20 -11.35 2.63 8.35
N PHE A 21 -10.85 3.15 7.23
CA PHE A 21 -11.53 3.12 5.95
C PHE A 21 -11.84 1.69 5.49
N MET A 22 -10.88 0.77 5.58
CA MET A 22 -11.09 -0.64 5.26
C MET A 22 -12.16 -1.28 6.17
N LEU A 23 -12.10 -1.01 7.48
CA LEU A 23 -13.07 -1.55 8.44
C LEU A 23 -14.47 -0.96 8.26
N ASP A 24 -14.58 0.33 7.92
CA ASP A 24 -15.86 0.97 7.63
C ASP A 24 -16.53 0.39 6.37
N LYS A 25 -15.73 -0.07 5.39
CA LYS A 25 -16.24 -0.67 4.14
C LYS A 25 -16.66 -2.14 4.29
N TYR A 26 -15.91 -2.93 5.03
CA TYR A 26 -16.09 -4.38 5.07
C TYR A 26 -16.50 -4.94 6.43
N GLY A 27 -16.30 -4.17 7.51
CA GLY A 27 -16.42 -4.68 8.87
C GLY A 27 -15.22 -5.51 9.32
N SER A 28 -15.01 -5.60 10.64
CA SER A 28 -13.88 -6.36 11.21
C SER A 28 -13.95 -7.87 10.92
N ASP A 29 -15.16 -8.43 10.94
CA ASP A 29 -15.38 -9.87 10.75
C ASP A 29 -14.97 -10.35 9.36
N PHE A 30 -15.02 -9.47 8.35
CA PHE A 30 -14.57 -9.79 7.00
C PHE A 30 -13.09 -10.19 6.94
N PHE A 31 -12.24 -9.55 7.75
CA PHE A 31 -10.79 -9.77 7.76
C PHE A 31 -10.36 -10.92 8.68
N LYS A 32 -11.26 -11.37 9.56
CA LYS A 32 -10.94 -12.43 10.51
C LYS A 32 -10.54 -13.72 9.77
N ASP A 33 -9.49 -14.37 10.26
CA ASP A 33 -8.91 -15.60 9.74
C ASP A 33 -8.38 -15.51 8.29
N LYS A 34 -8.46 -14.33 7.63
CA LYS A 34 -7.94 -14.11 6.28
C LYS A 34 -6.41 -14.15 6.25
N LYS A 35 -5.88 -14.68 5.15
CA LYS A 35 -4.45 -14.60 4.82
C LYS A 35 -4.19 -13.24 4.18
N ILE A 36 -3.52 -12.36 4.92
CA ILE A 36 -3.22 -11.00 4.49
C ILE A 36 -1.73 -10.86 4.22
N LEU A 37 -1.38 -10.29 3.07
CA LEU A 37 -0.04 -9.85 2.72
C LEU A 37 0.04 -8.33 2.82
N ASP A 38 0.93 -7.84 3.69
CA ASP A 38 1.22 -6.41 3.85
C ASP A 38 2.55 -6.10 3.16
N LEU A 39 2.50 -5.44 1.99
CA LEU A 39 3.65 -5.13 1.14
C LEU A 39 4.22 -3.75 1.46
N GLY A 40 5.53 -3.69 1.66
CA GLY A 40 6.20 -2.47 2.12
C GLY A 40 5.75 -2.11 3.53
N SER A 41 5.74 -3.10 4.43
CA SER A 41 5.14 -3.00 5.77
C SER A 41 5.73 -1.91 6.65
N PHE A 42 6.88 -1.32 6.26
CA PHE A 42 7.56 -0.24 6.95
C PHE A 42 7.79 -0.56 8.44
N ASN A 43 7.00 0.04 9.33
CA ASN A 43 7.11 -0.19 10.77
C ASN A 43 6.27 -1.39 11.28
N GLY A 44 5.52 -2.08 10.42
CA GLY A 44 4.71 -3.25 10.76
C GLY A 44 3.40 -2.95 11.51
N TYR A 45 3.03 -1.68 11.69
CA TYR A 45 1.86 -1.30 12.48
C TYR A 45 0.54 -1.85 11.91
N ILE A 46 0.36 -1.78 10.58
CA ILE A 46 -0.85 -2.30 9.92
C ILE A 46 -0.94 -3.81 10.11
N GLY A 47 0.15 -4.53 9.87
CA GLY A 47 0.21 -5.97 10.06
C GLY A 47 -0.08 -6.40 11.49
N ASP A 48 0.52 -5.73 12.49
CA ASP A 48 0.28 -6.01 13.92
C ASP A 48 -1.18 -5.75 14.31
N PHE A 49 -1.77 -4.66 13.80
CA PHE A 49 -3.18 -4.36 14.04
C PHE A 49 -4.10 -5.48 13.54
N PHE A 50 -3.96 -5.90 12.28
CA PHE A 50 -4.80 -6.96 11.72
C PHE A 50 -4.56 -8.31 12.42
N GLN A 51 -3.34 -8.60 12.81
CA GLN A 51 -3.03 -9.84 13.53
C GLN A 51 -3.59 -9.86 14.96
N LYS A 52 -3.46 -8.77 15.71
CA LYS A 52 -3.87 -8.72 17.13
C LYS A 52 -5.35 -8.41 17.33
N GLU A 53 -5.83 -7.35 16.66
CA GLU A 53 -7.17 -6.81 16.93
C GLU A 53 -8.24 -7.52 16.11
N ILE A 54 -7.87 -8.07 14.95
CA ILE A 54 -8.79 -8.70 13.99
C ILE A 54 -8.62 -10.22 13.97
N VAL A 55 -7.48 -10.75 14.42
CA VAL A 55 -7.15 -12.19 14.37
C VAL A 55 -6.99 -12.69 12.92
N ALA A 56 -6.37 -11.90 12.07
CA ALA A 56 -5.99 -12.31 10.71
C ALA A 56 -4.62 -13.01 10.70
N ASN A 57 -4.34 -13.77 9.62
CA ASN A 57 -3.05 -14.40 9.39
C ASN A 57 -2.17 -13.50 8.51
N VAL A 58 -1.38 -12.63 9.12
CA VAL A 58 -0.63 -11.60 8.39
C VAL A 58 0.80 -12.05 8.09
N THR A 59 1.25 -11.77 6.86
CA THR A 59 2.65 -11.80 6.45
C THR A 59 3.07 -10.39 6.03
N CYS A 60 4.07 -9.83 6.68
CA CYS A 60 4.66 -8.53 6.36
C CYS A 60 5.87 -8.72 5.45
N VAL A 61 5.94 -7.96 4.36
CA VAL A 61 7.11 -7.93 3.46
C VAL A 61 7.75 -6.57 3.51
N GLU A 62 9.05 -6.55 3.78
CA GLU A 62 9.83 -5.33 3.88
C GLU A 62 11.23 -5.55 3.29
N GLY A 63 11.73 -4.60 2.50
CA GLY A 63 13.06 -4.69 1.90
C GLY A 63 14.17 -4.15 2.81
N ARG A 64 13.85 -3.19 3.65
CA ARG A 64 14.83 -2.42 4.43
C ARG A 64 15.13 -3.10 5.77
N HIS A 65 16.39 -3.47 5.96
CA HIS A 65 16.83 -4.19 7.17
C HIS A 65 16.49 -3.46 8.48
N GLN A 66 16.62 -2.14 8.52
CA GLN A 66 16.33 -1.36 9.73
C GLN A 66 14.85 -1.46 10.15
N ASN A 67 13.93 -1.42 9.18
CA ASN A 67 12.50 -1.58 9.42
C ASN A 67 12.18 -3.00 9.92
N ILE A 68 12.84 -4.00 9.35
CA ILE A 68 12.71 -5.40 9.79
C ILE A 68 13.16 -5.54 11.24
N MET A 69 14.31 -4.99 11.59
CA MET A 69 14.79 -5.03 12.98
C MET A 69 13.83 -4.34 13.94
N PHE A 70 13.27 -3.19 13.53
CA PHE A 70 12.24 -2.51 14.31
C PHE A 70 11.00 -3.40 14.52
N MET A 71 10.50 -4.05 13.47
CA MET A 71 9.34 -4.95 13.56
C MET A 71 9.61 -6.15 14.47
N LEU A 72 10.78 -6.79 14.36
CA LEU A 72 11.16 -7.92 15.19
C LEU A 72 11.22 -7.55 16.69
N MET A 73 11.67 -6.35 17.00
CA MET A 73 11.76 -5.85 18.39
C MET A 73 10.39 -5.48 18.97
N ASN A 74 9.51 -4.88 18.15
CA ASN A 74 8.24 -4.33 18.64
C ASN A 74 7.05 -5.28 18.43
N TYR A 75 7.11 -6.13 17.40
CA TYR A 75 6.04 -7.04 16.99
C TYR A 75 6.57 -8.46 16.75
N PRO A 76 7.12 -9.13 17.78
CA PRO A 76 7.84 -10.41 17.62
C PRO A 76 6.98 -11.59 17.15
N LYS A 77 5.66 -11.42 17.08
CA LYS A 77 4.73 -12.45 16.59
C LYS A 77 4.40 -12.28 15.09
N LEU A 78 4.78 -11.17 14.46
CA LEU A 78 4.57 -10.98 13.03
C LEU A 78 5.43 -11.96 12.22
N LYS A 79 4.83 -12.52 11.19
CA LYS A 79 5.59 -13.21 10.14
C LYS A 79 6.17 -12.17 9.21
N ILE A 80 7.49 -12.05 9.19
CA ILE A 80 8.22 -11.04 8.41
C ILE A 80 9.04 -11.74 7.34
N VAL A 81 8.96 -11.26 6.10
CA VAL A 81 9.76 -11.70 4.96
C VAL A 81 10.58 -10.51 4.48
N GLN A 82 11.91 -10.66 4.46
CA GLN A 82 12.78 -9.66 3.84
C GLN A 82 12.82 -9.88 2.33
N LYS A 83 12.32 -8.90 1.56
CA LYS A 83 12.33 -8.97 0.11
C LYS A 83 12.28 -7.57 -0.52
N ASN A 84 13.12 -7.36 -1.53
CA ASN A 84 12.96 -6.22 -2.43
C ASN A 84 11.81 -6.50 -3.39
N MET A 85 10.77 -5.67 -3.34
CA MET A 85 9.60 -5.84 -4.19
C MET A 85 9.74 -5.22 -5.59
N ASP A 86 10.83 -4.50 -5.84
CA ASP A 86 11.23 -4.09 -7.18
C ASP A 86 11.93 -5.26 -7.90
N SER A 87 11.19 -6.32 -8.14
CA SER A 87 11.65 -7.60 -8.70
C SER A 87 10.53 -8.28 -9.47
N LYS A 88 10.90 -9.04 -10.51
CA LYS A 88 9.95 -9.89 -11.26
C LYS A 88 9.49 -11.11 -10.47
N ASP A 89 10.31 -11.57 -9.53
CA ASP A 89 10.09 -12.82 -8.84
C ASP A 89 8.99 -12.67 -7.78
N TRP A 90 8.00 -13.57 -7.87
CA TRP A 90 6.97 -13.72 -6.87
C TRP A 90 7.03 -15.13 -6.26
N ASP A 91 7.57 -15.22 -5.06
CA ASP A 91 7.73 -16.46 -4.30
C ASP A 91 6.94 -16.44 -2.97
N LEU A 92 6.00 -15.53 -2.86
CA LEU A 92 5.24 -15.30 -1.62
C LEU A 92 3.99 -16.19 -1.51
N GLY A 93 3.52 -16.76 -2.65
CA GLY A 93 2.31 -17.57 -2.73
C GLY A 93 1.03 -16.73 -2.85
N LYS A 94 -0.12 -17.36 -2.53
CA LYS A 94 -1.46 -16.75 -2.65
C LYS A 94 -2.00 -16.28 -1.31
N PHE A 95 -2.76 -15.20 -1.35
CA PHE A 95 -3.40 -14.55 -0.20
C PHE A 95 -4.87 -14.26 -0.50
N ASP A 96 -5.69 -14.15 0.53
CA ASP A 96 -7.05 -13.64 0.38
C ASP A 96 -7.03 -12.14 0.11
N ILE A 97 -6.12 -11.44 0.79
CA ILE A 97 -6.03 -9.97 0.72
C ILE A 97 -4.57 -9.54 0.58
N ILE A 98 -4.33 -8.59 -0.32
CA ILE A 98 -3.06 -7.84 -0.39
C ILE A 98 -3.32 -6.39 0.04
N ILE A 99 -2.52 -5.89 0.97
CA ILE A 99 -2.41 -4.48 1.33
C ILE A 99 -1.12 -3.96 0.70
N ASN A 100 -1.23 -3.02 -0.25
CA ASN A 100 -0.10 -2.42 -0.95
C ASN A 100 -0.20 -0.90 -0.82
N PHE A 101 0.29 -0.40 0.32
CA PHE A 101 0.22 1.01 0.67
C PHE A 101 1.60 1.65 0.69
N GLY A 102 1.76 2.73 -0.05
CA GLY A 102 2.96 3.54 0.02
C GLY A 102 4.23 2.87 -0.54
N LEU A 103 4.11 1.76 -1.26
CA LEU A 103 5.25 1.03 -1.83
C LEU A 103 5.45 1.32 -3.31
N TYR A 104 4.37 1.35 -4.08
CA TYR A 104 4.42 1.25 -5.55
C TYR A 104 5.23 2.37 -6.21
N TYR A 105 5.13 3.58 -5.72
CA TYR A 105 5.87 4.74 -6.25
C TYR A 105 7.36 4.75 -5.85
N HIS A 106 7.80 3.80 -5.01
CA HIS A 106 9.21 3.58 -4.69
C HIS A 106 9.88 2.54 -5.59
N LEU A 107 9.13 1.90 -6.50
CA LEU A 107 9.70 0.99 -7.48
C LEU A 107 10.38 1.79 -8.61
N GLU A 108 11.42 1.21 -9.21
CA GLU A 108 12.14 1.78 -10.34
C GLU A 108 11.92 0.98 -11.63
N PHE A 109 11.98 -0.36 -11.55
CA PHE A 109 12.10 -1.20 -12.74
C PHE A 109 10.84 -2.01 -13.06
N PHE A 110 10.13 -2.54 -12.07
CA PHE A 110 9.17 -3.63 -12.26
C PHE A 110 7.73 -3.27 -11.84
N HIS A 111 7.29 -2.06 -12.17
CA HIS A 111 5.93 -1.60 -11.82
C HIS A 111 4.83 -2.51 -12.38
N LYS A 112 4.93 -2.88 -13.66
CA LYS A 112 3.92 -3.72 -14.31
C LYS A 112 3.92 -5.12 -13.70
N GLU A 113 5.07 -5.77 -13.65
CA GLU A 113 5.22 -7.12 -13.12
C GLU A 113 4.83 -7.21 -11.64
N HIS A 114 5.16 -6.17 -10.85
CA HIS A 114 4.73 -6.10 -9.46
C HIS A 114 3.20 -6.06 -9.35
N MET A 115 2.53 -5.21 -10.13
CA MET A 115 1.08 -5.12 -10.13
C MET A 115 0.43 -6.42 -10.58
N GLU A 116 0.89 -7.01 -11.69
CA GLU A 116 0.40 -8.29 -12.20
C GLU A 116 0.58 -9.42 -11.16
N ASN A 117 1.72 -9.46 -10.48
CA ASN A 117 1.96 -10.41 -9.40
C ASN A 117 0.98 -10.22 -8.24
N CYS A 118 0.70 -8.98 -7.82
CA CYS A 118 -0.29 -8.72 -6.79
C CYS A 118 -1.68 -9.20 -7.22
N LEU A 119 -2.12 -8.81 -8.42
CA LEU A 119 -3.44 -9.17 -8.94
C LEU A 119 -3.62 -10.68 -9.10
N ASN A 120 -2.62 -11.39 -9.62
CA ASN A 120 -2.70 -12.84 -9.83
C ASN A 120 -2.65 -13.67 -8.52
N ASN A 121 -2.30 -13.06 -7.40
CA ASN A 121 -2.08 -13.77 -6.14
C ASN A 121 -2.96 -13.31 -4.97
N CYS A 122 -4.05 -12.57 -5.24
CA CYS A 122 -5.05 -12.26 -4.22
C CYS A 122 -6.48 -12.25 -4.81
N ASP A 123 -7.47 -12.34 -3.93
CA ASP A 123 -8.88 -12.16 -4.28
C ASP A 123 -9.27 -10.68 -4.17
N LEU A 124 -8.64 -9.95 -3.24
CA LEU A 124 -8.90 -8.55 -2.95
C LEU A 124 -7.58 -7.81 -2.70
N MET A 125 -7.41 -6.65 -3.33
CA MET A 125 -6.28 -5.77 -3.06
C MET A 125 -6.76 -4.39 -2.61
N PHE A 126 -6.20 -3.91 -1.50
CA PHE A 126 -6.21 -2.52 -1.12
C PHE A 126 -4.93 -1.87 -1.61
N PHE A 127 -5.05 -1.00 -2.58
CA PHE A 127 -3.91 -0.37 -3.25
C PHE A 127 -3.89 1.13 -3.02
N GLU A 128 -2.72 1.67 -2.74
CA GLU A 128 -2.52 3.10 -2.56
C GLU A 128 -1.14 3.53 -3.05
N SER A 129 -1.10 4.66 -3.73
CA SER A 129 0.15 5.22 -4.26
C SER A 129 0.11 6.74 -4.31
N VAL A 130 1.30 7.35 -4.24
CA VAL A 130 1.50 8.71 -4.76
C VAL A 130 1.22 8.70 -6.25
N ILE A 131 0.53 9.71 -6.74
CA ILE A 131 0.10 9.81 -8.14
C ILE A 131 0.76 11.02 -8.81
N TYR A 132 1.29 10.79 -9.99
CA TYR A 132 1.65 11.84 -10.92
C TYR A 132 0.40 12.32 -11.67
N ASP A 133 0.07 13.60 -11.53
CA ASP A 133 -1.17 14.15 -12.09
C ASP A 133 -1.02 14.41 -13.60
N SER A 134 -1.26 13.36 -14.37
CA SER A 134 -1.21 13.37 -15.84
C SER A 134 -2.43 12.66 -16.42
N SER A 135 -2.92 13.13 -17.59
CA SER A 135 -3.94 12.42 -18.37
C SER A 135 -3.39 11.19 -19.08
N GLU A 136 -2.08 11.17 -19.34
CA GLU A 136 -1.42 10.08 -20.06
C GLU A 136 -1.12 8.89 -19.12
N PRO A 137 -1.13 7.65 -19.63
CA PRO A 137 -0.77 6.47 -18.86
C PRO A 137 0.75 6.35 -18.74
N GLU A 138 1.34 7.08 -17.82
CA GLU A 138 2.80 7.19 -17.69
C GLU A 138 3.26 7.08 -16.23
N ILE A 139 4.57 6.92 -16.04
CA ILE A 139 5.25 6.93 -14.76
C ILE A 139 6.27 8.07 -14.76
N TYR A 140 6.20 8.92 -13.74
CA TYR A 140 7.17 9.98 -13.51
C TYR A 140 8.26 9.50 -12.54
N PHE A 141 9.48 9.35 -13.04
CA PHE A 141 10.63 8.93 -12.24
C PHE A 141 11.32 10.11 -11.58
N ARG A 142 11.79 9.89 -10.36
CA ARG A 142 12.53 10.88 -9.56
C ARG A 142 13.60 10.21 -8.69
N ASN A 143 14.58 11.02 -8.28
CA ASN A 143 15.54 10.58 -7.27
C ASN A 143 14.88 10.46 -5.89
N GLU A 144 15.14 9.35 -5.21
CA GLU A 144 14.64 9.04 -3.88
C GLU A 144 15.78 8.57 -2.98
N ASN A 145 16.57 9.53 -2.46
CA ASN A 145 17.77 9.25 -1.65
C ASN A 145 17.51 9.24 -0.13
N GLY A 146 16.26 9.32 0.30
CA GLY A 146 15.89 9.33 1.73
C GLY A 146 15.93 7.94 2.37
N ASN A 147 16.04 7.90 3.69
CA ASN A 147 16.10 6.66 4.45
C ASN A 147 14.81 5.83 4.37
N ASP A 148 13.67 6.48 4.10
CA ASP A 148 12.34 5.85 4.04
C ASP A 148 11.80 5.77 2.60
N GLN A 149 12.69 5.96 1.60
CA GLN A 149 12.34 5.99 0.19
C GLN A 149 12.79 4.72 -0.53
N SER A 150 12.90 4.77 -1.86
CA SER A 150 13.29 3.62 -2.68
C SER A 150 14.57 2.93 -2.22
N LEU A 151 14.68 1.62 -2.41
CA LEU A 151 15.91 0.86 -2.16
C LEU A 151 16.97 1.10 -3.24
N SER A 152 16.57 1.49 -4.44
CA SER A 152 17.45 1.79 -5.58
C SER A 152 17.83 3.27 -5.67
N ALA A 153 17.37 4.12 -4.73
CA ALA A 153 17.51 5.57 -4.76
C ALA A 153 16.78 6.27 -5.93
N SER A 154 15.90 5.55 -6.61
CA SER A 154 15.02 6.05 -7.67
C SER A 154 13.63 5.46 -7.48
N GLY A 155 12.58 6.23 -7.77
CA GLY A 155 11.20 5.77 -7.66
C GLY A 155 10.33 6.37 -8.75
N GLY A 156 9.26 5.67 -9.11
CA GLY A 156 8.35 6.06 -10.18
C GLY A 156 6.91 6.22 -9.71
N SER A 157 6.42 7.47 -9.71
CA SER A 157 5.01 7.75 -9.42
C SER A 157 4.16 7.54 -10.66
N PRO A 158 3.19 6.61 -10.64
CA PRO A 158 2.31 6.37 -11.79
C PRO A 158 1.25 7.47 -11.91
N SER A 159 0.72 7.67 -13.11
CA SER A 159 -0.54 8.38 -13.29
C SER A 159 -1.74 7.49 -12.90
N THR A 160 -2.88 8.11 -12.62
CA THR A 160 -4.13 7.38 -12.37
C THR A 160 -4.48 6.46 -13.54
N SER A 161 -4.36 6.96 -14.78
CA SER A 161 -4.65 6.21 -16.00
C SER A 161 -3.71 5.01 -16.19
N TYR A 162 -2.43 5.14 -15.83
CA TYR A 162 -1.49 4.02 -15.87
C TYR A 162 -1.94 2.87 -14.95
N VAL A 163 -2.26 3.18 -13.70
CA VAL A 163 -2.71 2.19 -12.71
C VAL A 163 -4.01 1.52 -13.16
N GLU A 164 -5.01 2.32 -13.55
CA GLU A 164 -6.33 1.80 -13.92
C GLU A 164 -6.30 0.99 -15.22
N ASN A 165 -5.37 1.28 -16.14
CA ASN A 165 -5.16 0.44 -17.32
C ASN A 165 -4.63 -0.95 -16.96
N LEU A 166 -3.70 -1.05 -16.01
CA LEU A 166 -3.22 -2.35 -15.52
C LEU A 166 -4.36 -3.18 -14.90
N PHE A 167 -5.26 -2.56 -14.14
CA PHE A 167 -6.44 -3.27 -13.60
C PHE A 167 -7.36 -3.79 -14.71
N LYS A 168 -7.62 -2.96 -15.73
CA LYS A 168 -8.44 -3.33 -16.90
C LYS A 168 -7.79 -4.45 -17.73
N GLU A 169 -6.49 -4.37 -17.99
CA GLU A 169 -5.73 -5.39 -18.72
C GLU A 169 -5.78 -6.75 -18.02
N ASN A 170 -5.88 -6.76 -16.69
CA ASN A 170 -6.01 -7.96 -15.88
C ASN A 170 -7.47 -8.36 -15.58
N ASN A 171 -8.46 -7.70 -16.21
CA ASN A 171 -9.88 -7.94 -16.04
C ASN A 171 -10.41 -7.77 -14.61
N CYS A 172 -9.75 -6.98 -13.77
CA CYS A 172 -10.15 -6.75 -12.39
C CYS A 172 -11.28 -5.71 -12.31
N LYS A 173 -12.16 -5.90 -11.33
CA LYS A 173 -13.09 -4.85 -10.91
C LYS A 173 -12.37 -3.93 -9.92
N PHE A 174 -12.57 -2.63 -10.04
CA PHE A 174 -11.97 -1.69 -9.10
C PHE A 174 -12.84 -0.48 -8.84
N THR A 175 -12.65 0.09 -7.66
CA THR A 175 -13.24 1.37 -7.26
C THR A 175 -12.13 2.30 -6.78
N LYS A 176 -12.03 3.48 -7.42
CA LYS A 176 -11.15 4.57 -7.01
C LYS A 176 -11.82 5.41 -5.93
N TYR A 177 -11.07 5.77 -4.91
CA TYR A 177 -11.54 6.62 -3.81
C TYR A 177 -10.74 7.91 -3.75
N SER A 178 -11.48 9.03 -3.68
CA SER A 178 -10.99 10.39 -3.46
C SER A 178 -11.62 10.95 -2.19
N ASP A 179 -11.59 10.15 -1.12
CA ASP A 179 -12.32 10.42 0.11
C ASP A 179 -11.44 11.16 1.11
N SER A 180 -11.92 12.31 1.61
CA SER A 180 -11.24 13.10 2.65
C SER A 180 -11.07 12.33 3.96
N ALA A 181 -11.86 11.27 4.22
CA ALA A 181 -11.67 10.39 5.36
C ALA A 181 -10.34 9.63 5.35
N LEU A 182 -9.71 9.49 4.17
CA LEU A 182 -8.37 8.93 4.01
C LEU A 182 -7.26 9.93 4.29
N ASN A 183 -7.54 11.25 4.27
CA ASN A 183 -6.54 12.28 4.49
C ASN A 183 -5.88 12.14 5.86
N GLY A 184 -4.58 12.35 5.89
CA GLY A 184 -3.81 12.32 7.13
C GLY A 184 -2.46 12.97 6.96
N GLU A 185 -2.19 14.05 7.72
CA GLU A 185 -0.97 14.83 7.66
C GLU A 185 -0.64 15.30 6.23
N GLN A 186 0.38 14.73 5.61
CA GLN A 186 0.83 15.09 4.27
C GLN A 186 0.17 14.25 3.17
N HIS A 187 -0.74 13.35 3.51
CA HIS A 187 -1.40 12.46 2.56
C HIS A 187 -2.78 13.00 2.21
N HIS A 188 -2.98 13.41 0.96
CA HIS A 188 -4.22 13.99 0.46
C HIS A 188 -4.83 13.13 -0.65
N TYR A 189 -6.12 12.79 -0.51
CA TYR A 189 -6.85 11.94 -1.46
C TYR A 189 -7.99 12.70 -2.15
N ASP A 190 -8.45 13.81 -1.58
CA ASP A 190 -9.62 14.60 -1.99
C ASP A 190 -9.32 15.69 -3.03
N TRP A 191 -8.24 15.53 -3.77
CA TRP A 191 -7.89 16.42 -4.88
C TRP A 191 -8.57 15.98 -6.20
N LEU A 192 -8.73 16.92 -7.14
CA LEU A 192 -9.30 16.66 -8.46
C LEU A 192 -8.19 16.37 -9.48
N ASP A 193 -8.41 15.37 -10.33
CA ASP A 193 -7.48 15.03 -11.41
C ASP A 193 -7.23 16.24 -12.31
N LEU A 194 -6.00 16.45 -12.77
CA LEU A 194 -5.50 17.55 -13.60
C LEU A 194 -5.56 18.94 -12.94
N ASN A 195 -5.64 19.00 -11.62
CA ASN A 195 -5.59 20.24 -10.84
C ASN A 195 -4.35 20.38 -9.95
N CYS A 196 -3.51 19.36 -9.87
CA CYS A 196 -2.21 19.46 -9.22
C CYS A 196 -1.22 20.16 -10.15
N LYS A 197 -1.08 21.48 -10.04
CA LYS A 197 -0.21 22.30 -10.91
C LYS A 197 1.28 21.99 -10.78
N ASN A 198 1.68 21.34 -9.70
CA ASN A 198 3.02 20.84 -9.46
C ASN A 198 2.91 19.42 -8.96
N PHE A 199 3.89 18.58 -9.31
CA PHE A 199 4.01 17.25 -8.73
C PHE A 199 4.02 17.39 -7.21
N ASP A 200 2.91 16.97 -6.59
CA ASP A 200 2.76 17.00 -5.14
C ASP A 200 2.96 15.58 -4.61
N LEU A 201 4.06 15.37 -3.90
CA LEU A 201 4.35 14.11 -3.20
C LEU A 201 3.25 13.67 -2.23
N TYR A 202 2.34 14.58 -1.93
CA TYR A 202 1.23 14.35 -1.01
C TYR A 202 -0.06 13.93 -1.72
N ALA A 203 -0.14 14.11 -3.04
CA ALA A 203 -1.29 13.70 -3.84
C ALA A 203 -1.32 12.18 -4.00
N ARG A 204 -2.34 11.56 -3.44
CA ARG A 204 -2.49 10.11 -3.42
C ARG A 204 -3.84 9.67 -3.94
N ARG A 205 -3.91 8.42 -4.39
CA ARG A 205 -5.16 7.74 -4.70
C ARG A 205 -5.20 6.40 -4.01
N PHE A 206 -6.41 5.99 -3.70
CA PHE A 206 -6.71 4.72 -3.06
C PHE A 206 -7.67 3.93 -3.95
N TRP A 207 -7.40 2.65 -4.14
CA TRP A 207 -8.27 1.73 -4.86
C TRP A 207 -8.57 0.49 -4.03
N ILE A 208 -9.78 -0.01 -4.21
CA ILE A 208 -10.16 -1.38 -3.84
C ILE A 208 -10.28 -2.13 -5.15
N VAL A 209 -9.55 -3.24 -5.28
CA VAL A 209 -9.46 -4.04 -6.51
C VAL A 209 -9.87 -5.47 -6.21
N GLU A 210 -10.83 -6.00 -6.97
CA GLU A 210 -11.39 -7.34 -6.83
C GLU A 210 -11.06 -8.16 -8.10
N ASN A 211 -10.59 -9.39 -7.91
CA ASN A 211 -10.27 -10.35 -8.97
C ASN A 211 -11.41 -11.34 -9.21
#